data_511370a7338c3cfdbc1e22c1cc4b9008
#
_entry.id   511370a7338c3cfdbc1e22c1cc4b9008
#
_cell.length_a   1.000
_cell.length_b   1.000
_cell.length_c   1.000
_cell.angle_alpha   90.00
_cell.angle_beta   90.00
_cell.angle_gamma   90.00
#
_symmetry.space_group_name_H-M   'P 1'
#
loop_
_entity.id
_entity.type
_entity.pdbx_description
1 polymer ?
#
loop_
_entity_poly.entity_id
_entity_poly.type
_entity_poly.pdbx_seq_one_letter_code
_entity_poly.pdbx_strand_id
1 'polypeptide(L)'
;RHLKLDILQLPQAVQLKVPDKKIEKIKFEQPVEDGITYISRNHLLTTALAEYLFGIALQPDGNRNIAARCGVIRSKDVEAITVLLLLRIRFLLKDKRLDIPSFAEECIVSGFQGTIGSEKWLSQEKAESLFEGVVPSENISDNDKKYWVDTVLKDFNKAKYKIDALAKERANTLLQSYERLRKTIKSGQVTVEPLLPMDVLTLSIIVPQPKI
;
A
#
# COMPACT_ATOMS: atom_id res chain seq x y z
N ARG A 1 -19.84 16.43 0.82
CA ARG A 1 -19.50 16.95 2.17
C ARG A 1 -18.04 17.41 2.15
N HIS A 2 -17.74 18.64 2.57
CA HIS A 2 -16.38 19.14 2.70
C HIS A 2 -15.86 18.94 4.13
N LEU A 3 -14.54 18.84 4.27
CA LEU A 3 -13.83 18.81 5.55
C LEU A 3 -13.26 20.20 5.84
N LYS A 4 -13.18 20.55 7.11
CA LYS A 4 -12.43 21.73 7.57
C LYS A 4 -11.00 21.30 7.87
N LEU A 5 -10.04 22.05 7.37
CA LEU A 5 -8.62 21.81 7.60
C LEU A 5 -7.98 23.09 8.14
N ASP A 6 -7.25 22.95 9.23
CA ASP A 6 -6.37 24.01 9.76
C ASP A 6 -4.93 23.55 9.58
N ILE A 7 -4.23 24.16 8.63
CA ILE A 7 -2.84 23.84 8.32
C ILE A 7 -1.92 24.06 9.54
N LEU A 8 -2.24 25.03 10.41
CA LEU A 8 -1.42 25.32 11.58
C LEU A 8 -1.47 24.24 12.67
N GLN A 9 -2.48 23.37 12.62
CA GLN A 9 -2.58 22.21 13.52
C GLN A 9 -1.83 20.98 13.00
N LEU A 10 -1.34 21.02 11.77
CA LEU A 10 -0.54 19.94 11.21
C LEU A 10 0.89 19.95 11.78
N PRO A 11 1.61 18.82 11.70
CA PRO A 11 3.02 18.78 12.08
C PRO A 11 3.86 19.82 11.32
N GLN A 12 4.80 20.45 12.01
CA GLN A 12 5.63 21.53 11.44
C GLN A 12 6.32 21.11 10.13
N ALA A 13 6.79 19.87 10.07
CA ALA A 13 7.41 19.30 8.85
C ALA A 13 6.46 19.32 7.63
N VAL A 14 5.14 19.19 7.86
CA VAL A 14 4.12 19.30 6.81
C VAL A 14 3.86 20.77 6.48
N GLN A 15 3.71 21.62 7.50
CA GLN A 15 3.47 23.06 7.32
C GLN A 15 4.55 23.75 6.47
N LEU A 16 5.81 23.33 6.59
CA LEU A 16 6.94 23.89 5.84
C LEU A 16 6.88 23.57 4.34
N LYS A 17 6.20 22.48 3.96
CA LYS A 17 6.07 22.03 2.57
C LYS A 17 4.82 22.54 1.88
N VAL A 18 3.86 23.07 2.63
CA VAL A 18 2.60 23.62 2.11
C VAL A 18 2.65 25.15 2.16
N PRO A 19 2.87 25.81 1.03
CA PRO A 19 3.05 27.27 1.02
C PRO A 19 1.76 28.02 1.36
N ASP A 20 0.61 27.48 0.98
CA ASP A 20 -0.69 28.10 1.25
C ASP A 20 -1.23 27.66 2.61
N LYS A 21 -1.17 28.56 3.58
CA LYS A 21 -1.66 28.34 4.94
C LYS A 21 -3.16 28.64 5.12
N LYS A 22 -3.85 29.05 4.04
CA LYS A 22 -5.26 29.46 4.08
C LYS A 22 -6.24 28.40 3.56
N ILE A 23 -5.81 27.15 3.43
CA ILE A 23 -6.70 26.06 3.02
C ILE A 23 -7.63 25.72 4.17
N GLU A 24 -8.84 26.28 4.17
CA GLU A 24 -9.79 26.09 5.28
C GLU A 24 -10.81 24.97 5.00
N LYS A 25 -11.23 24.82 3.74
CA LYS A 25 -12.22 23.81 3.33
C LYS A 25 -11.65 22.95 2.21
N ILE A 26 -11.73 21.66 2.38
CA ILE A 26 -11.18 20.69 1.42
C ILE A 26 -12.22 19.66 1.01
N LYS A 27 -12.06 19.14 -0.21
CA LYS A 27 -12.81 18.00 -0.74
C LYS A 27 -11.87 17.12 -1.57
N PHE A 28 -12.07 15.81 -1.52
CA PHE A 28 -11.24 14.83 -2.25
C PHE A 28 -11.87 14.37 -3.57
N GLU A 29 -13.11 14.77 -3.82
CA GLU A 29 -13.87 14.41 -5.02
C GLU A 29 -14.29 15.65 -5.78
N GLN A 30 -14.39 15.53 -7.10
CA GLN A 30 -14.94 16.57 -7.96
C GLN A 30 -16.42 16.27 -8.26
N PRO A 31 -17.24 17.30 -8.59
CA PRO A 31 -16.90 18.72 -8.66
C PRO A 31 -16.76 19.38 -7.28
N VAL A 32 -16.00 20.45 -7.22
CA VAL A 32 -15.88 21.31 -6.03
C VAL A 32 -16.60 22.64 -6.24
N GLU A 33 -17.16 23.17 -5.18
CA GLU A 33 -17.83 24.46 -5.12
C GLU A 33 -16.82 25.58 -4.88
N ASP A 34 -17.21 26.85 -5.17
CA ASP A 34 -16.37 28.00 -4.92
C ASP A 34 -15.95 28.11 -3.45
N GLY A 35 -14.67 28.39 -3.22
CA GLY A 35 -14.09 28.48 -1.89
C GLY A 35 -13.76 27.14 -1.22
N ILE A 36 -13.87 26.03 -1.95
CA ILE A 36 -13.42 24.71 -1.50
C ILE A 36 -12.18 24.29 -2.31
N THR A 37 -11.12 23.90 -1.62
CA THR A 37 -9.90 23.42 -2.28
C THR A 37 -10.01 21.93 -2.60
N TYR A 38 -9.83 21.58 -3.86
CA TYR A 38 -9.72 20.19 -4.29
C TYR A 38 -8.35 19.61 -3.93
N ILE A 39 -8.33 18.59 -3.09
CA ILE A 39 -7.10 17.90 -2.71
C ILE A 39 -6.98 16.62 -3.55
N SER A 40 -6.23 16.73 -4.63
CA SER A 40 -5.91 15.59 -5.49
C SER A 40 -4.78 14.73 -4.90
N ARG A 41 -4.54 13.57 -5.53
CA ARG A 41 -3.39 12.70 -5.22
C ARG A 41 -2.05 13.46 -5.33
N ASN A 42 -1.94 14.37 -6.28
CA ASN A 42 -0.72 15.13 -6.56
C ASN A 42 -0.68 16.50 -5.87
N HIS A 43 -1.62 16.79 -4.98
CA HIS A 43 -1.62 18.04 -4.23
C HIS A 43 -0.45 18.08 -3.24
N LEU A 44 0.19 19.24 -3.08
CA LEU A 44 1.35 19.39 -2.17
C LEU A 44 1.08 18.92 -0.74
N LEU A 45 -0.12 19.16 -0.23
CA LEU A 45 -0.52 18.70 1.09
C LEU A 45 -0.51 17.16 1.16
N THR A 46 -1.05 16.47 0.14
CA THR A 46 -1.06 15.01 0.07
C THR A 46 0.36 14.46 0.08
N THR A 47 1.23 15.03 -0.74
CA THR A 47 2.64 14.63 -0.82
C THR A 47 3.36 14.87 0.50
N ALA A 48 3.18 16.06 1.11
CA ALA A 48 3.82 16.40 2.38
C ALA A 48 3.39 15.49 3.54
N LEU A 49 2.09 15.16 3.62
CA LEU A 49 1.57 14.21 4.62
C LEU A 49 2.09 12.80 4.39
N ALA A 50 2.10 12.33 3.13
CA ALA A 50 2.61 11.00 2.80
C ALA A 50 4.10 10.87 3.17
N GLU A 51 4.93 11.85 2.81
CA GLU A 51 6.35 11.86 3.16
C GLU A 51 6.59 11.92 4.68
N TYR A 52 5.79 12.69 5.40
CA TYR A 52 5.86 12.77 6.86
C TYR A 52 5.55 11.43 7.52
N LEU A 53 4.42 10.82 7.16
CA LEU A 53 3.99 9.52 7.71
C LEU A 53 4.96 8.40 7.34
N PHE A 54 5.42 8.38 6.10
CA PHE A 54 6.37 7.39 5.62
C PHE A 54 7.72 7.54 6.31
N GLY A 55 8.19 8.78 6.51
CA GLY A 55 9.41 9.08 7.25
C GLY A 55 9.37 8.54 8.68
N ILE A 56 8.25 8.75 9.41
CA ILE A 56 8.09 8.20 10.76
C ILE A 56 8.04 6.66 10.76
N ALA A 57 7.30 6.08 9.81
CA ALA A 57 7.15 4.63 9.74
C ALA A 57 8.47 3.89 9.46
N LEU A 58 9.42 4.54 8.78
CA LEU A 58 10.73 3.99 8.46
C LEU A 58 11.78 4.18 9.57
N GLN A 59 11.60 5.14 10.48
CA GLN A 59 12.55 5.38 11.56
C GLN A 59 12.46 4.27 12.61
N PRO A 60 13.59 3.69 13.06
CA PRO A 60 13.60 2.63 14.08
C PRO A 60 12.94 3.06 15.40
N ASP A 61 13.14 4.32 15.79
CA ASP A 61 12.63 4.99 16.99
C ASP A 61 11.44 5.93 16.72
N GLY A 62 10.85 5.83 15.51
CA GLY A 62 9.70 6.63 15.09
C GLY A 62 8.48 6.42 16.00
N ASN A 63 7.66 7.48 16.13
CA ASN A 63 6.44 7.41 16.93
C ASN A 63 5.41 6.46 16.32
N ARG A 64 5.35 5.23 16.85
CA ARG A 64 4.46 4.15 16.37
C ARG A 64 2.97 4.47 16.51
N ASN A 65 2.60 5.43 17.34
CA ASN A 65 1.22 5.89 17.47
C ASN A 65 0.79 6.78 16.29
N ILE A 66 1.76 7.35 15.57
CA ILE A 66 1.48 8.16 14.37
C ILE A 66 1.52 7.30 13.12
N ALA A 67 2.60 6.53 12.94
CA ALA A 67 2.75 5.66 11.79
C ALA A 67 3.63 4.44 12.10
N ALA A 68 3.25 3.29 11.57
CA ALA A 68 4.00 2.04 11.68
C ALA A 68 3.84 1.24 10.40
N ARG A 69 4.86 0.42 10.06
CA ARG A 69 4.81 -0.49 8.91
C ARG A 69 4.09 -1.80 9.21
N CYS A 70 3.97 -2.15 10.49
CA CYS A 70 3.23 -3.33 10.92
C CYS A 70 2.10 -2.91 11.84
N GLY A 71 0.90 -3.44 11.61
CA GLY A 71 -0.27 -3.18 12.43
C GLY A 71 -1.06 -4.45 12.72
N VAL A 72 -1.75 -4.46 13.86
CA VAL A 72 -2.67 -5.54 14.24
C VAL A 72 -3.98 -4.94 14.68
N ILE A 73 -5.05 -5.40 14.08
CA ILE A 73 -6.42 -5.01 14.45
C ILE A 73 -7.27 -6.25 14.72
N ARG A 74 -8.32 -6.09 15.51
CA ARG A 74 -9.38 -7.09 15.66
C ARG A 74 -10.59 -6.67 14.86
N SER A 75 -11.19 -7.60 14.11
CA SER A 75 -12.37 -7.29 13.30
C SER A 75 -13.34 -8.46 13.21
N LYS A 76 -14.60 -8.15 12.97
CA LYS A 76 -15.66 -9.10 12.64
C LYS A 76 -15.67 -9.48 11.15
N ASP A 77 -14.95 -8.75 10.32
CA ASP A 77 -14.94 -8.90 8.87
C ASP A 77 -14.15 -10.12 8.39
N VAL A 78 -13.45 -10.80 9.31
CA VAL A 78 -12.67 -12.00 9.03
C VAL A 78 -13.04 -13.13 9.99
N GLU A 79 -13.05 -14.37 9.50
CA GLU A 79 -13.30 -15.56 10.31
C GLU A 79 -12.02 -16.28 10.78
N ALA A 80 -10.91 -16.01 10.13
CA ALA A 80 -9.59 -16.51 10.44
C ALA A 80 -8.57 -15.38 10.44
N ILE A 81 -7.42 -15.61 11.10
CA ILE A 81 -6.31 -14.67 11.06
C ILE A 81 -6.00 -14.38 9.60
N THR A 82 -5.99 -13.11 9.26
CA THR A 82 -5.77 -12.64 7.90
C THR A 82 -4.59 -11.67 7.90
N VAL A 83 -3.62 -11.93 7.05
CA VAL A 83 -2.46 -11.07 6.85
C VAL A 83 -2.60 -10.37 5.52
N LEU A 84 -2.56 -9.03 5.53
CA LEU A 84 -2.55 -8.20 4.34
C LEU A 84 -1.17 -7.57 4.17
N LEU A 85 -0.72 -7.53 2.93
CA LEU A 85 0.57 -6.99 2.51
C LEU A 85 0.35 -5.91 1.47
N LEU A 86 0.89 -4.71 1.69
CA LEU A 86 1.07 -3.73 0.64
C LEU A 86 2.47 -3.94 0.05
N LEU A 87 2.51 -4.32 -1.21
CA LEU A 87 3.72 -4.71 -1.93
C LEU A 87 4.03 -3.69 -3.02
N ARG A 88 5.31 -3.33 -3.18
CA ARG A 88 5.79 -2.55 -4.32
C ARG A 88 6.60 -3.43 -5.24
N ILE A 89 6.17 -3.49 -6.49
CA ILE A 89 6.87 -4.17 -7.57
C ILE A 89 7.57 -3.12 -8.41
N ARG A 90 8.83 -3.35 -8.73
CA ARG A 90 9.58 -2.56 -9.69
C ARG A 90 9.85 -3.42 -10.92
N PHE A 91 9.65 -2.85 -12.10
CA PHE A 91 9.85 -3.52 -13.36
C PHE A 91 10.94 -2.82 -14.16
N LEU A 92 11.79 -3.62 -14.79
CA LEU A 92 12.72 -3.17 -15.81
C LEU A 92 12.11 -3.47 -17.18
N LEU A 93 11.87 -2.41 -17.95
CA LEU A 93 11.35 -2.49 -19.31
C LEU A 93 12.50 -2.26 -20.28
N LYS A 94 12.76 -3.25 -21.14
CA LYS A 94 13.78 -3.16 -22.19
C LYS A 94 13.09 -3.17 -23.55
N ASP A 95 13.24 -2.10 -24.32
CA ASP A 95 12.84 -2.03 -25.73
C ASP A 95 14.07 -2.25 -26.58
N LYS A 96 14.06 -3.22 -27.47
CA LYS A 96 15.20 -3.52 -28.38
C LYS A 96 15.65 -2.35 -29.25
N ARG A 97 14.83 -1.31 -29.34
CA ARG A 97 15.13 -0.11 -30.16
C ARG A 97 15.69 1.04 -29.35
N LEU A 98 15.60 0.94 -28.03
CA LEU A 98 16.06 1.98 -27.11
C LEU A 98 17.27 1.42 -26.34
N ASP A 99 18.37 2.14 -26.37
CA ASP A 99 19.59 1.75 -25.65
C ASP A 99 19.44 1.90 -24.15
N ILE A 100 18.46 2.67 -23.69
CA ILE A 100 18.24 2.95 -22.25
C ILE A 100 16.98 2.20 -21.77
N PRO A 101 17.10 1.33 -20.76
CA PRO A 101 15.94 0.70 -20.15
C PRO A 101 15.08 1.73 -19.37
N SER A 102 13.79 1.50 -19.37
CA SER A 102 12.83 2.27 -18.57
C SER A 102 12.45 1.50 -17.32
N PHE A 103 12.03 2.22 -16.28
CA PHE A 103 11.54 1.63 -15.05
C PHE A 103 10.05 1.93 -14.89
N ALA A 104 9.32 0.96 -14.36
CA ALA A 104 7.95 1.14 -13.90
C ALA A 104 7.79 0.59 -12.48
N GLU A 105 6.86 1.14 -11.74
CA GLU A 105 6.53 0.69 -10.39
C GLU A 105 5.02 0.51 -10.27
N GLU A 106 4.62 -0.49 -9.49
CA GLU A 106 3.23 -0.78 -9.16
C GLU A 106 3.15 -1.14 -7.68
N CYS A 107 2.15 -0.60 -6.99
CA CYS A 107 1.78 -1.04 -5.65
C CYS A 107 0.55 -1.92 -5.74
N ILE A 108 0.60 -3.08 -5.10
CA ILE A 108 -0.51 -4.03 -5.05
C ILE A 108 -0.80 -4.44 -3.62
N VAL A 109 -2.06 -4.75 -3.34
CA VAL A 109 -2.45 -5.41 -2.10
C VAL A 109 -2.55 -6.91 -2.34
N SER A 110 -1.95 -7.69 -1.48
CA SER A 110 -2.06 -9.14 -1.45
C SER A 110 -2.26 -9.60 -0.01
N GLY A 111 -2.60 -10.85 0.19
CA GLY A 111 -2.78 -11.36 1.54
C GLY A 111 -3.14 -12.83 1.59
N PHE A 112 -3.17 -13.36 2.81
CA PHE A 112 -3.52 -14.75 3.06
C PHE A 112 -4.24 -14.90 4.39
N GLN A 113 -5.01 -15.97 4.52
CA GLN A 113 -5.63 -16.41 5.77
C GLN A 113 -4.85 -17.59 6.37
N GLY A 114 -4.85 -17.68 7.70
CA GLY A 114 -4.16 -18.72 8.45
C GLY A 114 -2.71 -18.33 8.78
N THR A 115 -1.92 -19.35 9.09
CA THR A 115 -0.49 -19.22 9.44
C THR A 115 0.38 -19.61 8.26
N ILE A 116 1.57 -19.02 8.17
CA ILE A 116 2.55 -19.36 7.13
C ILE A 116 2.91 -20.85 7.25
N GLY A 117 2.87 -21.57 6.13
CA GLY A 117 3.01 -23.02 6.01
C GLY A 117 1.67 -23.74 5.82
N SER A 118 0.54 -23.11 6.16
CA SER A 118 -0.82 -23.56 5.87
C SER A 118 -1.69 -22.41 5.37
N GLU A 119 -1.04 -21.38 4.81
CA GLU A 119 -1.70 -20.17 4.32
C GLU A 119 -2.58 -20.44 3.11
N LYS A 120 -3.77 -19.84 3.13
CA LYS A 120 -4.68 -19.76 2.00
C LYS A 120 -4.64 -18.35 1.43
N TRP A 121 -4.00 -18.18 0.28
CA TRP A 121 -3.91 -16.89 -0.39
C TRP A 121 -5.27 -16.38 -0.83
N LEU A 122 -5.50 -15.11 -0.63
CA LEU A 122 -6.72 -14.40 -1.04
C LEU A 122 -6.64 -14.06 -2.53
N SER A 123 -7.82 -13.91 -3.17
CA SER A 123 -7.87 -13.21 -4.45
C SER A 123 -7.49 -11.75 -4.26
N GLN A 124 -6.99 -11.09 -5.30
CA GLN A 124 -6.61 -9.68 -5.25
C GLN A 124 -7.80 -8.81 -4.82
N GLU A 125 -8.97 -9.00 -5.42
CA GLU A 125 -10.21 -8.27 -5.08
C GLU A 125 -10.57 -8.40 -3.59
N LYS A 126 -10.43 -9.59 -3.01
CA LYS A 126 -10.71 -9.81 -1.59
C LYS A 126 -9.69 -9.13 -0.70
N ALA A 127 -8.41 -9.17 -1.07
CA ALA A 127 -7.35 -8.51 -0.31
C ALA A 127 -7.52 -6.98 -0.36
N GLU A 128 -7.81 -6.40 -1.52
CA GLU A 128 -8.09 -4.98 -1.70
C GLU A 128 -9.33 -4.54 -0.92
N SER A 129 -10.44 -5.29 -1.02
CA SER A 129 -11.67 -5.01 -0.27
C SER A 129 -11.46 -4.99 1.25
N LEU A 130 -10.65 -5.92 1.78
CA LEU A 130 -10.32 -5.93 3.20
C LEU A 130 -9.38 -4.77 3.56
N PHE A 131 -8.42 -4.45 2.70
CA PHE A 131 -7.46 -3.37 2.94
C PHE A 131 -8.14 -2.01 3.01
N GLU A 132 -9.16 -1.76 2.18
CA GLU A 132 -9.89 -0.50 2.12
C GLU A 132 -11.01 -0.40 3.14
N GLY A 133 -11.68 -1.53 3.45
CA GLY A 133 -12.96 -1.51 4.13
C GLY A 133 -13.01 -2.18 5.51
N VAL A 134 -11.91 -2.81 5.98
CA VAL A 134 -11.92 -3.49 7.28
C VAL A 134 -12.14 -2.51 8.44
N VAL A 135 -13.11 -2.81 9.30
CA VAL A 135 -13.44 -1.98 10.46
C VAL A 135 -12.90 -2.61 11.74
N PRO A 136 -12.04 -1.91 12.50
CA PRO A 136 -11.62 -2.38 13.82
C PRO A 136 -12.81 -2.48 14.78
N SER A 137 -12.93 -3.60 15.49
CA SER A 137 -14.04 -3.84 16.44
C SER A 137 -13.63 -3.61 17.89
N GLU A 138 -12.41 -3.95 18.26
CA GLU A 138 -11.87 -3.84 19.62
C GLU A 138 -10.38 -3.48 19.61
N ASN A 139 -9.94 -2.85 20.69
CA ASN A 139 -8.52 -2.63 20.91
C ASN A 139 -7.81 -3.93 21.27
N ILE A 140 -6.61 -4.10 20.73
CA ILE A 140 -5.70 -5.21 21.04
C ILE A 140 -4.59 -4.66 21.95
N SER A 141 -4.22 -5.41 22.98
CA SER A 141 -3.10 -5.06 23.84
C SER A 141 -1.78 -4.99 23.05
N ASP A 142 -0.83 -4.17 23.49
CA ASP A 142 0.45 -4.06 22.79
C ASP A 142 1.27 -5.36 22.86
N ASN A 143 1.09 -6.16 23.92
CA ASN A 143 1.69 -7.49 24.01
C ASN A 143 1.11 -8.44 22.96
N ASP A 144 -0.20 -8.43 22.73
CA ASP A 144 -0.85 -9.26 21.71
C ASP A 144 -0.46 -8.78 20.30
N LYS A 145 -0.40 -7.46 20.06
CA LYS A 145 0.10 -6.92 18.80
C LYS A 145 1.49 -7.42 18.49
N LYS A 146 2.40 -7.31 19.46
CA LYS A 146 3.77 -7.81 19.33
C LYS A 146 3.80 -9.30 19.04
N TYR A 147 3.05 -10.10 19.79
CA TYR A 147 2.96 -11.55 19.59
C TYR A 147 2.56 -11.91 18.15
N TRP A 148 1.52 -11.28 17.61
CA TRP A 148 1.05 -11.56 16.26
C TRP A 148 2.04 -11.14 15.18
N VAL A 149 2.66 -9.96 15.33
CA VAL A 149 3.70 -9.49 14.40
C VAL A 149 4.90 -10.44 14.42
N ASP A 150 5.41 -10.79 15.59
CA ASP A 150 6.56 -11.69 15.73
C ASP A 150 6.25 -13.08 15.15
N THR A 151 5.03 -13.57 15.35
CA THR A 151 4.57 -14.87 14.80
C THR A 151 4.60 -14.88 13.28
N VAL A 152 4.09 -13.83 12.65
CA VAL A 152 4.09 -13.74 11.18
C VAL A 152 5.51 -13.52 10.64
N LEU A 153 6.29 -12.63 11.24
CA LEU A 153 7.63 -12.30 10.76
C LEU A 153 8.61 -13.47 10.89
N LYS A 154 8.49 -14.30 11.92
CA LYS A 154 9.34 -15.47 12.14
C LYS A 154 9.40 -16.40 10.93
N ASP A 155 8.27 -16.62 10.30
CA ASP A 155 8.14 -17.55 9.18
C ASP A 155 7.99 -16.86 7.82
N PHE A 156 8.06 -15.51 7.78
CA PHE A 156 7.78 -14.71 6.58
C PHE A 156 8.59 -15.11 5.35
N ASN A 157 9.85 -15.53 5.56
CA ASN A 157 10.71 -15.98 4.47
C ASN A 157 10.13 -17.20 3.71
N LYS A 158 9.28 -18.03 4.35
CA LYS A 158 8.63 -19.16 3.70
C LYS A 158 7.58 -18.72 2.68
N ALA A 159 6.98 -17.54 2.86
CA ALA A 159 6.01 -16.96 1.93
C ALA A 159 6.67 -16.26 0.72
N LYS A 160 7.99 -16.03 0.76
CA LYS A 160 8.72 -15.27 -0.25
C LYS A 160 8.50 -15.80 -1.68
N TYR A 161 8.50 -17.12 -1.84
CA TYR A 161 8.34 -17.75 -3.16
C TYR A 161 6.99 -17.38 -3.83
N LYS A 162 5.93 -17.24 -3.03
CA LYS A 162 4.60 -16.80 -3.52
C LYS A 162 4.61 -15.34 -3.90
N ILE A 163 5.26 -14.50 -3.10
CA ILE A 163 5.43 -13.08 -3.36
C ILE A 163 6.22 -12.88 -4.67
N ASP A 164 7.33 -13.62 -4.84
CA ASP A 164 8.12 -13.55 -6.07
C ASP A 164 7.36 -14.10 -7.31
N ALA A 165 6.50 -15.11 -7.12
CA ALA A 165 5.63 -15.62 -8.19
C ALA A 165 4.60 -14.56 -8.63
N LEU A 166 4.01 -13.84 -7.67
CA LEU A 166 3.07 -12.75 -7.94
C LEU A 166 3.73 -11.62 -8.76
N ALA A 167 5.00 -11.26 -8.43
CA ALA A 167 5.73 -10.28 -9.21
C ALA A 167 5.92 -10.70 -10.67
N LYS A 168 6.21 -11.97 -10.91
CA LYS A 168 6.36 -12.52 -12.27
C LYS A 168 5.04 -12.51 -13.04
N GLU A 169 3.94 -12.85 -12.36
CA GLU A 169 2.59 -12.80 -12.95
C GLU A 169 2.23 -11.36 -13.36
N ARG A 170 2.48 -10.38 -12.49
CA ARG A 170 2.24 -8.97 -12.80
C ARG A 170 3.13 -8.48 -13.96
N ALA A 171 4.38 -8.88 -14.02
CA ALA A 171 5.28 -8.57 -15.14
C ALA A 171 4.73 -9.11 -16.48
N ASN A 172 4.19 -10.34 -16.49
CA ASN A 172 3.56 -10.92 -17.67
C ASN A 172 2.30 -10.16 -18.09
N THR A 173 1.46 -9.77 -17.12
CA THR A 173 0.25 -8.97 -17.38
C THR A 173 0.62 -7.62 -17.99
N LEU A 174 1.64 -6.97 -17.44
CA LEU A 174 2.15 -5.70 -17.95
C LEU A 174 2.71 -5.85 -19.37
N LEU A 175 3.50 -6.90 -19.61
CA LEU A 175 4.02 -7.22 -20.95
C LEU A 175 2.89 -7.40 -21.97
N GLN A 176 1.86 -8.19 -21.64
CA GLN A 176 0.69 -8.39 -22.52
C GLN A 176 -0.03 -7.07 -22.84
N SER A 177 -0.13 -6.17 -21.87
CA SER A 177 -0.73 -4.85 -22.08
C SER A 177 0.10 -4.01 -23.04
N TYR A 178 1.41 -4.01 -22.90
CA TYR A 178 2.32 -3.37 -23.85
C TYR A 178 2.24 -3.97 -25.26
N GLU A 179 2.18 -5.29 -25.38
CA GLU A 179 2.06 -5.96 -26.69
C GLU A 179 0.75 -5.62 -27.40
N ARG A 180 -0.37 -5.53 -26.67
CA ARG A 180 -1.66 -5.11 -27.26
C ARG A 180 -1.58 -3.70 -27.84
N LEU A 181 -1.05 -2.75 -27.08
CA LEU A 181 -0.86 -1.39 -27.55
C LEU A 181 0.07 -1.31 -28.76
N ARG A 182 1.13 -2.12 -28.80
CA ARG A 182 2.13 -2.13 -29.87
C ARG A 182 1.68 -2.79 -31.15
N LYS A 183 0.83 -3.80 -31.10
CA LYS A 183 0.19 -4.38 -32.30
C LYS A 183 -0.53 -3.30 -33.10
N THR A 184 -1.09 -2.30 -32.40
CA THR A 184 -1.74 -1.14 -33.04
C THR A 184 -0.73 -0.18 -33.68
N ILE A 185 0.52 -0.13 -33.20
CA ILE A 185 1.54 0.87 -33.63
C ILE A 185 2.67 0.24 -34.45
N LYS A 186 2.65 -1.07 -34.76
CA LYS A 186 3.70 -1.84 -35.46
C LYS A 186 5.11 -1.66 -34.87
N SER A 187 5.24 -1.72 -33.56
CA SER A 187 6.47 -1.41 -32.84
C SER A 187 7.16 -2.66 -32.25
N GLY A 188 8.50 -2.59 -32.07
CA GLY A 188 9.42 -3.70 -31.75
C GLY A 188 9.17 -4.48 -30.46
N GLN A 189 10.01 -5.48 -30.16
CA GLN A 189 9.91 -6.33 -28.97
C GLN A 189 10.28 -5.57 -27.69
N VAL A 190 9.45 -5.74 -26.64
CA VAL A 190 9.72 -5.29 -25.26
C VAL A 190 9.81 -6.50 -24.37
N THR A 191 10.70 -6.46 -23.40
CA THR A 191 10.69 -7.37 -22.26
C THR A 191 10.36 -6.61 -21.00
N VAL A 192 9.63 -7.26 -20.08
CA VAL A 192 9.31 -6.73 -18.75
C VAL A 192 9.81 -7.73 -17.73
N GLU A 193 10.76 -7.31 -16.92
CA GLU A 193 11.39 -8.15 -15.90
C GLU A 193 11.08 -7.55 -14.52
N PRO A 194 10.51 -8.33 -13.55
CA PRO A 194 10.35 -7.83 -12.20
C PRO A 194 11.71 -7.78 -11.50
N LEU A 195 11.99 -6.69 -10.79
CA LEU A 195 13.15 -6.58 -9.92
C LEU A 195 12.82 -7.21 -8.57
N LEU A 196 13.48 -8.31 -8.26
CA LEU A 196 13.29 -9.07 -7.02
C LEU A 196 14.42 -8.78 -6.03
N PRO A 197 14.15 -8.89 -4.72
CA PRO A 197 12.85 -9.17 -4.12
C PRO A 197 11.89 -7.98 -4.20
N MET A 198 10.57 -8.24 -4.12
CA MET A 198 9.59 -7.17 -3.97
C MET A 198 9.75 -6.47 -2.63
N ASP A 199 9.44 -5.18 -2.60
CA ASP A 199 9.43 -4.42 -1.34
C ASP A 199 8.09 -4.65 -0.60
N VAL A 200 8.14 -5.07 0.65
CA VAL A 200 6.99 -5.10 1.54
C VAL A 200 6.90 -3.75 2.23
N LEU A 201 5.96 -2.92 1.82
CA LEU A 201 5.78 -1.58 2.36
C LEU A 201 5.10 -1.64 3.72
N THR A 202 3.98 -2.37 3.83
CA THR A 202 3.27 -2.58 5.09
C THR A 202 2.79 -4.01 5.25
N LEU A 203 2.62 -4.41 6.51
CA LEU A 203 2.04 -5.67 6.93
C LEU A 203 0.93 -5.39 7.95
N SER A 204 -0.31 -5.79 7.63
CA SER A 204 -1.45 -5.64 8.52
C SER A 204 -2.00 -7.01 8.88
N ILE A 205 -2.17 -7.27 10.17
CA ILE A 205 -2.72 -8.53 10.69
C ILE A 205 -4.12 -8.24 11.23
N ILE A 206 -5.11 -8.95 10.70
CA ILE A 206 -6.49 -8.87 11.14
C ILE A 206 -6.80 -10.14 11.93
N VAL A 207 -7.05 -9.98 13.21
CA VAL A 207 -7.41 -11.08 14.12
C VAL A 207 -8.92 -11.15 14.19
N PRO A 208 -9.54 -12.33 14.01
CA PRO A 208 -10.98 -12.47 14.12
C PRO A 208 -11.46 -12.14 15.53
N GLN A 209 -12.64 -11.54 15.63
CA GLN A 209 -13.30 -11.39 16.92
C GLN A 209 -13.88 -12.75 17.35
N PRO A 210 -13.66 -13.21 18.60
CA PRO A 210 -14.30 -14.40 19.08
C PRO A 210 -15.83 -14.30 18.94
N LYS A 211 -16.46 -15.35 18.41
CA LYS A 211 -17.92 -15.44 18.45
C LYS A 211 -18.29 -15.71 19.92
N ILE A 212 -18.98 -14.77 20.56
CA ILE A 212 -19.57 -14.90 21.88
C ILE A 212 -20.81 -15.79 21.76
#